data_7657391218b60687dbc88a2d870026ba
#
_entry.id   7657391218b60687dbc88a2d870026ba
#
_cell.length_a   1.000
_cell.length_b   1.000
_cell.length_c   1.000
_cell.angle_alpha   90.00
_cell.angle_beta   90.00
_cell.angle_gamma   90.00
#
_symmetry.space_group_name_H-M   'P 1'
#
loop_
_entity.id
_entity.type
_entity.pdbx_description
1 polymer ?
#
loop_
_entity_poly.entity_id
_entity_poly.type
_entity_poly.pdbx_seq_one_letter_code
_entity_poly.pdbx_strand_id
1 'polypeptide(L)'
;KQERKSTALARIEAARSVTTVGQLANEYFERMINGRWKHPNIVRSRIEKDIKPHLGKLALDAVELRHIDAMLRAVVKRGAPTIANDVLRWVRRMSDYAIKRHLVRFNPAAAFDLADAGGKELARERALSRDELVTLFEAMRQAKGFSVQNELTVKLLLLLAVRKGELIAARWEEFE
;
A
#
# COMPACT_ATOMS: atom_id res chain seq x y z
N LYS A 1 -22.74 31.98 16.64
CA LYS A 1 -22.17 32.46 15.33
C LYS A 1 -20.66 32.69 15.38
N GLN A 2 -20.12 33.21 16.49
CA GLN A 2 -18.70 33.49 16.69
C GLN A 2 -17.86 32.22 16.79
N GLU A 3 -18.28 31.19 17.54
CA GLU A 3 -17.60 29.90 17.64
C GLU A 3 -17.44 29.16 16.29
N ARG A 4 -18.49 29.22 15.45
CA ARG A 4 -18.44 28.64 14.09
C ARG A 4 -17.42 29.35 13.18
N LYS A 5 -17.26 30.68 13.37
CA LYS A 5 -16.28 31.48 12.63
C LYS A 5 -14.85 31.18 13.13
N SER A 6 -14.60 31.05 14.43
CA SER A 6 -13.30 30.75 14.99
C SER A 6 -12.85 29.32 14.62
N THR A 7 -13.77 28.35 14.64
CA THR A 7 -13.49 26.98 14.20
C THR A 7 -13.20 26.90 12.69
N ALA A 8 -13.88 27.71 11.87
CA ALA A 8 -13.61 27.79 10.45
C ALA A 8 -12.26 28.44 10.15
N LEU A 9 -11.91 29.52 10.85
CA LEU A 9 -10.60 30.19 10.74
C LEU A 9 -9.46 29.28 11.19
N ALA A 10 -9.60 28.58 12.34
CA ALA A 10 -8.62 27.61 12.80
C ALA A 10 -8.45 26.43 11.81
N ARG A 11 -9.51 26.00 11.13
CA ARG A 11 -9.43 25.00 10.05
C ARG A 11 -8.70 25.52 8.81
N ILE A 12 -8.90 26.79 8.46
CA ILE A 12 -8.21 27.44 7.35
C ILE A 12 -6.72 27.64 7.67
N GLU A 13 -6.39 28.05 8.90
CA GLU A 13 -4.99 28.18 9.35
C GLU A 13 -4.28 26.82 9.45
N ALA A 14 -4.93 25.79 10.00
CA ALA A 14 -4.42 24.43 10.02
C ALA A 14 -4.26 23.86 8.58
N ALA A 15 -5.13 24.23 7.64
CA ALA A 15 -4.96 23.88 6.23
C ALA A 15 -3.75 24.60 5.60
N ARG A 16 -3.49 25.86 5.94
CA ARG A 16 -2.33 26.62 5.47
C ARG A 16 -0.99 26.09 5.96
N SER A 17 -0.96 25.26 7.02
CA SER A 17 0.26 24.61 7.52
C SER A 17 0.75 23.45 6.65
N VAL A 18 -0.11 22.90 5.78
CA VAL A 18 0.24 21.82 4.85
C VAL A 18 0.58 22.41 3.48
N THR A 19 1.85 22.64 3.25
CA THR A 19 2.35 23.29 2.02
C THR A 19 3.04 22.31 1.08
N THR A 20 3.53 21.17 1.58
CA THR A 20 4.26 20.16 0.79
C THR A 20 3.52 18.83 0.70
N VAL A 21 3.85 18.05 -0.33
CA VAL A 21 3.32 16.68 -0.49
C VAL A 21 3.69 15.78 0.69
N GLY A 22 4.88 15.94 1.26
CA GLY A 22 5.32 15.17 2.42
C GLY A 22 4.48 15.43 3.66
N GLN A 23 4.11 16.70 3.90
CA GLN A 23 3.21 17.08 4.99
C GLN A 23 1.80 16.55 4.75
N LEU A 24 1.27 16.67 3.52
CA LEU A 24 0.00 16.10 3.11
C LEU A 24 -0.03 14.58 3.35
N ALA A 25 1.01 13.87 2.95
CA ALA A 25 1.10 12.42 3.09
C ALA A 25 1.09 12.00 4.57
N ASN A 26 1.79 12.72 5.44
CA ASN A 26 1.75 12.48 6.89
C ASN A 26 0.36 12.72 7.45
N GLU A 27 -0.25 13.86 7.13
CA GLU A 27 -1.59 14.16 7.61
C GLU A 27 -2.63 13.16 7.11
N TYR A 28 -2.57 12.80 5.82
CA TYR A 28 -3.42 11.79 5.23
C TYR A 28 -3.27 10.45 5.95
N PHE A 29 -2.03 10.03 6.21
CA PHE A 29 -1.76 8.79 6.93
C PHE A 29 -2.40 8.80 8.32
N GLU A 30 -2.16 9.83 9.11
CA GLU A 30 -2.69 9.90 10.48
C GLU A 30 -4.21 9.99 10.52
N ARG A 31 -4.84 10.74 9.62
CA ARG A 31 -6.30 10.95 9.64
C ARG A 31 -7.11 9.87 8.95
N MET A 32 -6.57 9.25 7.90
CA MET A 32 -7.33 8.36 7.01
C MET A 32 -6.92 6.90 7.09
N ILE A 33 -5.70 6.62 7.55
CA ILE A 33 -5.13 5.27 7.55
C ILE A 33 -4.91 4.76 8.97
N ASN A 34 -4.18 5.53 9.79
CA ASN A 34 -3.82 5.13 11.14
C ASN A 34 -5.08 4.88 11.99
N GLY A 35 -5.14 3.74 12.68
CA GLY A 35 -6.28 3.31 13.48
C GLY A 35 -7.55 2.91 12.70
N ARG A 36 -7.54 2.98 11.35
CA ARG A 36 -8.71 2.63 10.51
C ARG A 36 -8.46 1.42 9.61
N TRP A 37 -7.20 1.18 9.25
CA TRP A 37 -6.82 0.10 8.34
C TRP A 37 -6.20 -1.06 9.10
N LYS A 38 -6.48 -2.29 8.67
CA LYS A 38 -5.93 -3.51 9.29
C LYS A 38 -4.40 -3.57 9.18
N HIS A 39 -3.82 -3.05 8.09
CA HIS A 39 -2.39 -3.10 7.81
C HIS A 39 -1.85 -1.71 7.40
N PRO A 40 -1.83 -0.72 8.31
CA PRO A 40 -1.42 0.65 8.00
C PRO A 40 0.04 0.75 7.56
N ASN A 41 0.90 -0.16 8.03
CA ASN A 41 2.33 -0.18 7.70
C ASN A 41 2.61 -0.37 6.20
N ILE A 42 1.72 -1.03 5.46
CA ILE A 42 1.84 -1.17 4.00
C ILE A 42 1.76 0.22 3.36
N VAL A 43 0.76 1.00 3.74
CA VAL A 43 0.57 2.36 3.21
C VAL A 43 1.71 3.28 3.64
N ARG A 44 2.14 3.21 4.91
CA ARG A 44 3.30 3.96 5.40
C ARG A 44 4.55 3.64 4.59
N SER A 45 4.79 2.36 4.32
CA SER A 45 5.94 1.95 3.50
C SER A 45 5.90 2.55 2.08
N ARG A 46 4.71 2.63 1.43
CA ARG A 46 4.57 3.28 0.12
C ARG A 46 4.85 4.78 0.22
N ILE A 47 4.32 5.43 1.24
CA ILE A 47 4.56 6.86 1.47
C ILE A 47 6.06 7.15 1.65
N GLU A 48 6.72 6.43 2.56
CA GLU A 48 8.10 6.73 2.93
C GLU A 48 9.12 6.31 1.85
N LYS A 49 8.92 5.17 1.19
CA LYS A 49 9.90 4.60 0.25
C LYS A 49 9.69 5.05 -1.19
N ASP A 50 8.43 5.30 -1.58
CA ASP A 50 8.10 5.47 -2.99
C ASP A 50 7.55 6.87 -3.30
N ILE A 51 6.80 7.52 -2.39
CA ILE A 51 6.19 8.83 -2.65
C ILE A 51 7.05 9.97 -2.18
N LYS A 52 7.44 10.01 -0.91
CA LYS A 52 8.21 11.11 -0.33
C LYS A 52 9.58 11.36 -0.98
N PRO A 53 10.35 10.35 -1.37
CA PRO A 53 11.64 10.59 -2.04
C PRO A 53 11.50 11.36 -3.35
N HIS A 54 10.39 11.20 -4.06
CA HIS A 54 10.14 11.83 -5.35
C HIS A 54 9.33 13.13 -5.25
N LEU A 55 8.29 13.14 -4.44
CA LEU A 55 7.31 14.24 -4.37
C LEU A 55 7.36 15.02 -3.06
N GLY A 56 7.91 14.46 -1.99
CA GLY A 56 7.73 14.95 -0.62
C GLY A 56 8.15 16.39 -0.37
N LYS A 57 9.18 16.86 -1.10
CA LYS A 57 9.71 18.24 -0.98
C LYS A 57 8.96 19.26 -1.86
N LEU A 58 8.14 18.79 -2.80
CA LEU A 58 7.41 19.67 -3.70
C LEU A 58 6.27 20.38 -2.96
N ALA A 59 6.06 21.65 -3.27
CA ALA A 59 4.86 22.36 -2.86
C ALA A 59 3.63 21.71 -3.55
N LEU A 60 2.47 21.70 -2.88
CA LEU A 60 1.28 21.03 -3.37
C LEU A 60 0.81 21.57 -4.73
N ASP A 61 0.90 22.88 -4.93
CA ASP A 61 0.53 23.57 -6.17
C ASP A 61 1.57 23.44 -7.29
N ALA A 62 2.80 23.02 -6.95
CA ALA A 62 3.89 22.79 -7.90
C ALA A 62 3.94 21.35 -8.43
N VAL A 63 3.05 20.46 -7.99
CA VAL A 63 3.01 19.07 -8.47
C VAL A 63 2.39 19.03 -9.87
N GLU A 64 3.20 18.62 -10.84
CA GLU A 64 2.81 18.46 -12.24
C GLU A 64 2.77 16.99 -12.63
N LEU A 65 2.13 16.68 -13.79
CA LEU A 65 2.05 15.33 -14.35
C LEU A 65 3.43 14.67 -14.51
N ARG A 66 4.44 15.45 -14.97
CA ARG A 66 5.81 14.94 -15.14
C ARG A 66 6.42 14.39 -13.85
N HIS A 67 6.07 14.94 -12.69
CA HIS A 67 6.58 14.49 -11.41
C HIS A 67 5.96 13.13 -11.03
N ILE A 68 4.68 12.94 -11.33
CA ILE A 68 3.98 11.66 -11.14
C ILE A 68 4.57 10.60 -12.08
N ASP A 69 4.71 10.91 -13.37
CA ASP A 69 5.30 10.01 -14.36
C ASP A 69 6.72 9.57 -13.95
N ALA A 70 7.59 10.50 -13.58
CA ALA A 70 8.95 10.20 -13.14
C ALA A 70 8.99 9.28 -11.91
N MET A 71 8.11 9.51 -10.94
CA MET A 71 7.98 8.66 -9.76
C MET A 71 7.54 7.24 -10.14
N LEU A 72 6.50 7.09 -10.98
CA LEU A 72 5.99 5.79 -11.40
C LEU A 72 7.05 5.00 -12.19
N ARG A 73 7.72 5.65 -13.14
CA ARG A 73 8.84 5.05 -13.89
C ARG A 73 9.98 4.61 -12.99
N ALA A 74 10.33 5.37 -11.97
CA ALA A 74 11.38 4.98 -11.03
C ALA A 74 11.02 3.68 -10.28
N VAL A 75 9.75 3.53 -9.85
CA VAL A 75 9.27 2.33 -9.18
C VAL A 75 9.24 1.13 -10.13
N VAL A 76 8.78 1.31 -11.37
CA VAL A 76 8.78 0.26 -12.40
C VAL A 76 10.20 -0.16 -12.75
N LYS A 77 11.13 0.79 -12.95
CA LYS A 77 12.54 0.51 -13.24
C LYS A 77 13.23 -0.31 -12.14
N ARG A 78 12.79 -0.17 -10.90
CA ARG A 78 13.24 -0.99 -9.76
C ARG A 78 12.72 -2.44 -9.82
N GLY A 79 11.92 -2.82 -10.81
CA GLY A 79 11.33 -4.15 -10.94
C GLY A 79 10.08 -4.38 -10.08
N ALA A 80 9.35 -3.32 -9.74
CA ALA A 80 8.20 -3.38 -8.84
C ALA A 80 6.91 -2.80 -9.46
N PRO A 81 6.41 -3.34 -10.59
CA PRO A 81 5.26 -2.77 -11.32
C PRO A 81 3.98 -2.77 -10.48
N THR A 82 3.68 -3.83 -9.74
CA THR A 82 2.51 -3.89 -8.86
C THR A 82 2.57 -2.80 -7.76
N ILE A 83 3.79 -2.49 -7.28
CA ILE A 83 3.98 -1.39 -6.32
C ILE A 83 3.73 -0.03 -6.99
N ALA A 84 4.11 0.15 -8.27
CA ALA A 84 3.81 1.37 -9.01
C ALA A 84 2.28 1.62 -9.10
N ASN A 85 1.50 0.55 -9.33
CA ASN A 85 0.03 0.62 -9.30
C ASN A 85 -0.50 1.06 -7.93
N ASP A 86 0.03 0.49 -6.84
CA ASP A 86 -0.33 0.90 -5.48
C ASP A 86 0.03 2.36 -5.22
N VAL A 87 1.24 2.78 -5.59
CA VAL A 87 1.70 4.16 -5.43
C VAL A 87 0.78 5.14 -6.17
N LEU A 88 0.40 4.83 -7.42
CA LEU A 88 -0.55 5.63 -8.17
C LEU A 88 -1.90 5.76 -7.43
N ARG A 89 -2.45 4.63 -6.93
CA ARG A 89 -3.70 4.62 -6.16
C ARG A 89 -3.61 5.51 -4.91
N TRP A 90 -2.48 5.47 -4.20
CA TRP A 90 -2.29 6.27 -3.00
C TRP A 90 -2.11 7.75 -3.30
N VAL A 91 -1.34 8.11 -4.31
CA VAL A 91 -1.18 9.51 -4.72
C VAL A 91 -2.51 10.11 -5.17
N ARG A 92 -3.32 9.37 -5.95
CA ARG A 92 -4.67 9.79 -6.31
C ARG A 92 -5.54 10.08 -5.09
N ARG A 93 -5.60 9.14 -4.13
CA ARG A 93 -6.37 9.30 -2.89
C ARG A 93 -5.91 10.48 -2.04
N MET A 94 -4.60 10.70 -1.93
CA MET A 94 -4.05 11.85 -1.21
C MET A 94 -4.39 13.17 -1.91
N SER A 95 -4.32 13.21 -3.24
CA SER A 95 -4.69 14.39 -4.02
C SER A 95 -6.20 14.69 -3.92
N ASP A 96 -7.06 13.68 -3.97
CA ASP A 96 -8.50 13.84 -3.74
C ASP A 96 -8.81 14.33 -2.32
N TYR A 97 -8.06 13.85 -1.33
CA TYR A 97 -8.16 14.35 0.04
C TYR A 97 -7.73 15.82 0.12
N ALA A 98 -6.67 16.21 -0.59
CA ALA A 98 -6.22 17.60 -0.64
C ALA A 98 -7.26 18.53 -1.30
N ILE A 99 -7.95 18.06 -2.36
CA ILE A 99 -9.07 18.79 -2.98
C ILE A 99 -10.21 19.01 -1.97
N LYS A 100 -10.62 17.95 -1.26
CA LYS A 100 -11.69 18.05 -0.24
C LYS A 100 -11.34 19.01 0.90
N ARG A 101 -10.06 19.27 1.09
CA ARG A 101 -9.55 20.23 2.08
C ARG A 101 -9.26 21.61 1.49
N HIS A 102 -9.55 21.83 0.23
CA HIS A 102 -9.27 23.07 -0.50
C HIS A 102 -7.77 23.45 -0.54
N LEU A 103 -6.87 22.48 -0.44
CA LEU A 103 -5.41 22.68 -0.52
C LEU A 103 -4.95 22.79 -1.97
N VAL A 104 -5.58 22.05 -2.88
CA VAL A 104 -5.34 22.07 -4.32
C VAL A 104 -6.65 22.09 -5.10
N ARG A 105 -6.60 22.51 -6.36
CA ARG A 105 -7.79 22.63 -7.22
C ARG A 105 -8.05 21.40 -8.08
N PHE A 106 -7.02 20.62 -8.40
CA PHE A 106 -7.11 19.46 -9.26
C PHE A 106 -6.20 18.33 -8.75
N ASN A 107 -6.47 17.12 -9.22
CA ASN A 107 -5.67 15.94 -8.90
C ASN A 107 -4.69 15.67 -10.04
N PRO A 108 -3.37 15.90 -9.86
CA PRO A 108 -2.38 15.68 -10.93
C PRO A 108 -2.21 14.21 -11.30
N ALA A 109 -2.62 13.27 -10.44
CA ALA A 109 -2.55 11.84 -10.72
C ALA A 109 -3.81 11.30 -11.42
N ALA A 110 -4.86 12.11 -11.62
CA ALA A 110 -6.11 11.65 -12.24
C ALA A 110 -5.95 11.23 -13.69
N ALA A 111 -5.01 11.87 -14.42
CA ALA A 111 -4.76 11.59 -15.83
C ALA A 111 -4.08 10.24 -16.09
N PHE A 112 -3.46 9.63 -15.07
CA PHE A 112 -2.74 8.36 -15.23
C PHE A 112 -3.67 7.18 -14.99
N ASP A 113 -3.43 6.07 -15.67
CA ASP A 113 -4.09 4.79 -15.39
C ASP A 113 -3.06 3.69 -15.04
N LEU A 114 -3.51 2.45 -14.93
CA LEU A 114 -2.61 1.34 -14.59
C LEU A 114 -1.63 1.03 -15.72
N ALA A 115 -1.97 1.34 -16.98
CA ALA A 115 -1.07 1.15 -18.11
C ALA A 115 0.12 2.10 -18.04
N ASP A 116 -0.10 3.32 -17.52
CA ASP A 116 0.97 4.31 -17.33
C ASP A 116 1.87 3.98 -16.13
N ALA A 117 1.39 3.16 -15.19
CA ALA A 117 2.12 2.74 -14.00
C ALA A 117 2.76 1.35 -14.20
N GLY A 118 2.29 0.35 -13.51
CA GLY A 118 2.83 -1.02 -13.56
C GLY A 118 2.15 -1.94 -14.57
N GLY A 119 1.14 -1.46 -15.28
CA GLY A 119 0.34 -2.25 -16.19
C GLY A 119 -0.70 -3.14 -15.50
N LYS A 120 -1.28 -4.05 -16.28
CA LYS A 120 -2.29 -4.99 -15.79
C LYS A 120 -1.67 -5.96 -14.77
N GLU A 121 -2.29 -6.08 -13.63
CA GLU A 121 -1.92 -7.08 -12.65
C GLU A 121 -2.42 -8.46 -13.10
N LEU A 122 -1.48 -9.35 -13.40
CA LEU A 122 -1.79 -10.72 -13.79
C LEU A 122 -1.77 -11.63 -12.57
N ALA A 123 -2.73 -12.54 -12.50
CA ALA A 123 -2.70 -13.61 -11.52
C ALA A 123 -1.50 -14.53 -11.80
N ARG A 124 -0.94 -15.11 -10.76
CA ARG A 124 0.09 -16.16 -10.92
C ARG A 124 -0.61 -17.44 -11.36
N GLU A 125 -0.22 -17.93 -12.54
CA GLU A 125 -0.77 -19.18 -13.10
C GLU A 125 0.07 -20.41 -12.70
N ARG A 126 1.28 -20.18 -12.17
CA ARG A 126 2.17 -21.26 -11.78
C ARG A 126 1.68 -21.96 -10.53
N ALA A 127 1.41 -23.25 -10.63
CA ALA A 127 1.25 -24.18 -9.52
C ALA A 127 2.50 -25.08 -9.41
N LEU A 128 2.79 -25.59 -8.22
CA LEU A 128 3.86 -26.58 -8.03
C LEU A 128 3.45 -27.90 -8.62
N SER A 129 4.37 -28.55 -9.35
CA SER A 129 4.19 -29.94 -9.80
C SER A 129 4.33 -30.90 -8.62
N ARG A 130 3.97 -32.17 -8.84
CA ARG A 130 4.14 -33.22 -7.84
C ARG A 130 5.61 -33.37 -7.41
N ASP A 131 6.54 -33.35 -8.35
CA ASP A 131 7.97 -33.51 -8.07
C ASP A 131 8.53 -32.31 -7.31
N GLU A 132 8.07 -31.11 -7.64
CA GLU A 132 8.40 -29.88 -6.89
C GLU A 132 7.86 -29.93 -5.45
N LEU A 133 6.70 -30.52 -5.21
CA LEU A 133 6.16 -30.73 -3.85
C LEU A 133 6.99 -31.71 -3.06
N VAL A 134 7.44 -32.82 -3.68
CA VAL A 134 8.35 -33.79 -3.04
C VAL A 134 9.65 -33.09 -2.66
N THR A 135 10.26 -32.37 -3.59
CA THR A 135 11.48 -31.59 -3.34
C THR A 135 11.29 -30.55 -2.22
N LEU A 136 10.13 -29.88 -2.18
CA LEU A 136 9.81 -28.93 -1.12
C LEU A 136 9.76 -29.63 0.25
N PHE A 137 9.11 -30.79 0.37
CA PHE A 137 9.02 -31.51 1.64
C PHE A 137 10.37 -32.04 2.09
N GLU A 138 11.22 -32.49 1.19
CA GLU A 138 12.60 -32.90 1.50
C GLU A 138 13.44 -31.72 1.98
N ALA A 139 13.35 -30.59 1.29
CA ALA A 139 14.05 -29.36 1.67
C ALA A 139 13.61 -28.85 3.06
N MET A 140 12.32 -28.91 3.38
CA MET A 140 11.80 -28.53 4.71
C MET A 140 12.37 -29.39 5.84
N ARG A 141 12.51 -30.70 5.61
CA ARG A 141 13.10 -31.63 6.61
C ARG A 141 14.59 -31.39 6.82
N GLN A 142 15.31 -30.95 5.79
CA GLN A 142 16.77 -30.71 5.84
C GLN A 142 17.12 -29.31 6.33
N ALA A 143 16.17 -28.35 6.27
CA ALA A 143 16.40 -26.96 6.61
C ALA A 143 16.63 -26.77 8.12
N LYS A 144 17.81 -26.27 8.48
CA LYS A 144 18.14 -25.92 9.87
C LYS A 144 17.17 -24.84 10.38
N GLY A 145 16.55 -25.09 11.55
CA GLY A 145 15.63 -24.15 12.17
C GLY A 145 14.18 -24.20 11.63
N PHE A 146 13.88 -25.07 10.67
CA PHE A 146 12.52 -25.32 10.23
C PHE A 146 11.88 -26.39 11.14
N SER A 147 10.93 -25.95 11.98
CA SER A 147 10.33 -26.84 12.98
C SER A 147 9.31 -27.83 12.36
N VAL A 148 9.09 -28.95 13.05
CA VAL A 148 8.03 -29.91 12.69
C VAL A 148 6.65 -29.24 12.59
N GLN A 149 6.36 -28.27 13.47
CA GLN A 149 5.12 -27.50 13.42
C GLN A 149 4.99 -26.69 12.12
N ASN A 150 6.09 -26.09 11.64
CA ASN A 150 6.08 -25.38 10.36
C ASN A 150 5.84 -26.35 9.19
N GLU A 151 6.45 -27.54 9.21
CA GLU A 151 6.22 -28.57 8.20
C GLU A 151 4.75 -29.02 8.18
N LEU A 152 4.18 -29.33 9.35
CA LEU A 152 2.77 -29.71 9.47
C LEU A 152 1.85 -28.59 9.02
N THR A 153 2.16 -27.34 9.35
CA THR A 153 1.38 -26.17 8.91
C THR A 153 1.36 -26.06 7.38
N VAL A 154 2.51 -26.22 6.72
CA VAL A 154 2.57 -26.20 5.25
C VAL A 154 1.78 -27.36 4.64
N LYS A 155 1.87 -28.56 5.21
CA LYS A 155 1.08 -29.72 4.76
C LYS A 155 -0.42 -29.47 4.90
N LEU A 156 -0.88 -28.93 6.03
CA LEU A 156 -2.29 -28.60 6.24
C LEU A 156 -2.78 -27.54 5.25
N LEU A 157 -1.98 -26.48 4.99
CA LEU A 157 -2.32 -25.47 3.99
C LEU A 157 -2.50 -26.07 2.59
N LEU A 158 -1.65 -27.04 2.22
CA LEU A 158 -1.75 -27.71 0.92
C LEU A 158 -2.95 -28.66 0.85
N LEU A 159 -3.24 -29.39 1.94
CA LEU A 159 -4.35 -30.35 1.98
C LEU A 159 -5.71 -29.67 2.02
N LEU A 160 -5.83 -28.59 2.83
CA LEU A 160 -7.11 -27.90 3.05
C LEU A 160 -7.35 -26.77 2.06
N ALA A 161 -6.33 -26.34 1.32
CA ALA A 161 -6.37 -25.20 0.39
C ALA A 161 -6.91 -23.89 1.00
N VAL A 162 -6.76 -23.73 2.33
CA VAL A 162 -7.19 -22.53 3.06
C VAL A 162 -6.11 -21.46 3.10
N ARG A 163 -6.48 -20.21 3.38
CA ARG A 163 -5.48 -19.15 3.57
C ARG A 163 -4.76 -19.31 4.91
N LYS A 164 -3.47 -18.97 4.95
CA LYS A 164 -2.66 -19.01 6.18
C LYS A 164 -3.36 -18.39 7.40
N GLY A 165 -4.03 -17.23 7.20
CA GLY A 165 -4.74 -16.55 8.28
C GLY A 165 -5.96 -17.32 8.80
N GLU A 166 -6.63 -18.07 7.95
CA GLU A 166 -7.76 -18.94 8.30
C GLU A 166 -7.27 -20.12 9.11
N LEU A 167 -6.19 -20.79 8.67
CA LEU A 167 -5.61 -21.91 9.42
C LEU A 167 -5.11 -21.49 10.81
N ILE A 168 -4.45 -20.33 10.93
CA ILE A 168 -3.96 -19.84 12.23
C ILE A 168 -5.11 -19.46 13.18
N ALA A 169 -6.23 -19.00 12.66
CA ALA A 169 -7.41 -18.61 13.44
C ALA A 169 -8.37 -19.77 13.70
N ALA A 170 -8.15 -20.94 13.08
CA ALA A 170 -9.03 -22.11 13.23
C ALA A 170 -9.02 -22.63 14.67
N ARG A 171 -10.20 -23.01 15.15
CA ARG A 171 -10.41 -23.60 16.49
C ARG A 171 -10.47 -25.11 16.38
N TRP A 172 -10.13 -25.78 17.46
CA TRP A 172 -10.17 -27.28 17.50
C TRP A 172 -11.57 -27.83 17.23
N GLU A 173 -12.61 -27.13 17.63
CA GLU A 173 -14.00 -27.51 17.39
C GLU A 173 -14.40 -27.49 15.90
N GLU A 174 -13.59 -26.92 15.04
CA GLU A 174 -13.81 -26.90 13.57
C GLU A 174 -13.21 -28.12 12.86
N PHE A 175 -12.51 -29.00 13.60
CA PHE A 175 -11.89 -30.22 13.09
C PHE A 175 -12.60 -31.45 13.70
N GLU A 176 -13.81 -31.71 13.21
CA GLU A 176 -14.54 -32.94 13.53
C GLU A 176 -14.20 -34.11 12.59
#